data_d255c39bba186ba5d21cbf5367671f99
#
_entry.id   d255c39bba186ba5d21cbf5367671f99
#
_cell.length_a   1.000
_cell.length_b   1.000
_cell.length_c   1.000
_cell.angle_alpha   90.00
_cell.angle_beta   90.00
_cell.angle_gamma   90.00
#
_symmetry.space_group_name_H-M   'P 1'
#
loop_
_entity.id
_entity.type
_entity.pdbx_description
1 polymer ?
#
loop_
_entity_poly.entity_id
_entity_poly.type
_entity_poly.pdbx_seq_one_letter_code
_entity_poly.pdbx_strand_id
1 'polypeptide(L)'
;MLLIRNADVFAPRALGVRNLLLGGGKILWLGPARELLDLPAALRADSQIIDLDGARLIPGLIDGHVHVTGGGGEAGFATRIPPQLLSRFTTCGVTTVIGLLGTDDVARGPRELLATVYALREQGLNAWSYTGGYHVPPVTLTGSVHSDLVFIEAFLGIGEVAISDHRSSQPTCDELLRLAGAAHVAGLMTGKAGVLHLHLGDGQRGLELIRRAIADSEIPARVFNPTHVNRRRALFEEALELARAGSTVDLTAFPVKRGEDAYTAAEALQRYFASGAPAERITVSSDAGGCLACFDSDGHLASMEVGSAGALLQTLRELQAGGMSLEQALPPFTSNPARLLRLSDKGMIAVGADADLVALDADGAAQTVIIRGEVHVRDRTVVRRGTFET
;
A
#
# COMPACT_ATOMS: atom_id res chain seq x y z
N MET A 1 -23.13 0.48 16.93
CA MET A 1 -21.83 1.08 17.33
C MET A 1 -20.92 -0.03 17.86
N LEU A 2 -19.60 0.19 17.87
CA LEU A 2 -18.63 -0.76 18.42
C LEU A 2 -17.75 -0.04 19.46
N LEU A 3 -17.69 -0.60 20.67
CA LEU A 3 -16.84 -0.13 21.75
C LEU A 3 -15.63 -1.05 21.88
N ILE A 4 -14.44 -0.51 21.68
CA ILE A 4 -13.18 -1.20 21.93
C ILE A 4 -12.68 -0.79 23.31
N ARG A 5 -12.31 -1.77 24.14
CA ARG A 5 -11.81 -1.55 25.49
C ARG A 5 -10.40 -2.08 25.67
N ASN A 6 -9.67 -1.42 26.55
CA ASN A 6 -8.36 -1.88 27.03
C ASN A 6 -7.36 -2.13 25.88
N ALA A 7 -7.35 -1.27 24.87
CA ALA A 7 -6.41 -1.34 23.75
C ALA A 7 -5.12 -0.59 24.09
N ASP A 8 -3.94 -1.20 23.91
CA ASP A 8 -2.66 -0.47 23.88
C ASP A 8 -2.46 0.17 22.51
N VAL A 9 -2.76 1.48 22.41
CA VAL A 9 -2.95 2.19 21.15
C VAL A 9 -1.67 2.79 20.61
N PHE A 10 -1.37 2.48 19.33
CA PHE A 10 -0.31 3.11 18.52
C PHE A 10 -0.94 3.85 17.32
N ALA A 11 -0.80 5.18 17.23
CA ALA A 11 -1.58 6.03 16.35
C ALA A 11 -0.87 6.87 15.25
N PRO A 12 0.32 6.55 14.71
CA PRO A 12 1.32 5.53 15.00
C PRO A 12 2.11 5.72 16.30
N ARG A 13 2.11 6.91 16.90
CA ARG A 13 2.75 7.12 18.22
C ARG A 13 2.02 6.35 19.31
N ALA A 14 2.77 5.86 20.28
CA ALA A 14 2.22 5.19 21.45
C ALA A 14 1.36 6.15 22.28
N LEU A 15 0.09 5.79 22.49
CA LEU A 15 -0.85 6.53 23.36
C LEU A 15 -1.09 5.81 24.69
N GLY A 16 -0.59 4.57 24.84
CA GLY A 16 -0.88 3.67 25.95
C GLY A 16 -2.32 3.15 25.92
N VAL A 17 -2.77 2.58 27.04
CA VAL A 17 -4.08 1.90 27.11
C VAL A 17 -5.22 2.91 26.97
N ARG A 18 -6.10 2.69 26.00
CA ARG A 18 -7.25 3.52 25.65
C ARG A 18 -8.48 2.67 25.39
N ASN A 19 -9.63 3.35 25.43
CA ASN A 19 -10.88 2.84 24.88
C ASN A 19 -11.30 3.70 23.68
N LEU A 20 -12.00 3.09 22.71
CA LEU A 20 -12.49 3.75 21.51
C LEU A 20 -13.97 3.47 21.32
N LEU A 21 -14.73 4.45 20.89
CA LEU A 21 -16.08 4.28 20.37
C LEU A 21 -16.09 4.50 18.86
N LEU A 22 -16.59 3.50 18.13
CA LEU A 22 -16.70 3.52 16.68
C LEU A 22 -18.16 3.58 16.26
N GLY A 23 -18.44 4.36 15.23
CA GLY A 23 -19.78 4.45 14.64
C GLY A 23 -19.78 5.20 13.32
N GLY A 24 -20.63 4.78 12.37
CA GLY A 24 -20.68 5.37 11.03
C GLY A 24 -19.39 5.29 10.24
N GLY A 25 -18.59 4.26 10.49
CA GLY A 25 -17.29 4.07 9.84
C GLY A 25 -16.14 4.89 10.42
N LYS A 26 -16.38 5.68 11.49
CA LYS A 26 -15.42 6.63 12.07
C LYS A 26 -15.12 6.32 13.54
N ILE A 27 -13.98 6.81 14.00
CA ILE A 27 -13.63 6.86 15.42
C ILE A 27 -14.33 8.07 16.02
N LEU A 28 -15.37 7.85 16.83
CA LEU A 28 -16.18 8.92 17.42
C LEU A 28 -15.58 9.47 18.71
N TRP A 29 -14.88 8.60 19.45
CA TRP A 29 -14.23 8.94 20.70
C TRP A 29 -13.01 8.07 20.93
N LEU A 30 -12.01 8.63 21.60
CA LEU A 30 -10.76 7.99 22.01
C LEU A 30 -10.33 8.61 23.35
N GLY A 31 -10.24 7.81 24.39
CA GLY A 31 -9.87 8.32 25.72
C GLY A 31 -9.46 7.23 26.70
N PRO A 32 -9.01 7.60 27.91
CA PRO A 32 -8.66 6.65 28.97
C PRO A 32 -9.88 5.85 29.45
N ALA A 33 -9.64 4.64 29.96
CA ALA A 33 -10.69 3.72 30.39
C ALA A 33 -11.68 4.34 31.40
N ARG A 34 -11.18 5.19 32.30
CA ARG A 34 -11.99 5.87 33.33
C ARG A 34 -13.03 6.85 32.74
N GLU A 35 -12.75 7.47 31.60
CA GLU A 35 -13.63 8.46 30.95
C GLU A 35 -14.79 7.79 30.21
N LEU A 36 -14.80 6.47 30.06
CA LEU A 36 -15.92 5.74 29.46
C LEU A 36 -17.23 5.92 30.26
N LEU A 37 -17.13 6.19 31.56
CA LEU A 37 -18.28 6.42 32.42
C LEU A 37 -19.04 7.71 32.06
N ASP A 38 -18.37 8.67 31.39
CA ASP A 38 -18.93 9.94 30.99
C ASP A 38 -19.72 9.86 29.65
N LEU A 39 -19.63 8.74 28.94
CA LEU A 39 -20.44 8.53 27.74
C LEU A 39 -21.92 8.31 28.12
N PRO A 40 -22.87 8.87 27.35
CA PRO A 40 -24.30 8.65 27.57
C PRO A 40 -24.63 7.14 27.67
N ALA A 41 -25.45 6.78 28.66
CA ALA A 41 -25.79 5.37 28.91
C ALA A 41 -26.41 4.68 27.68
N ALA A 42 -27.21 5.41 26.87
CA ALA A 42 -27.79 4.92 25.63
C ALA A 42 -26.71 4.50 24.61
N LEU A 43 -25.64 5.30 24.44
CA LEU A 43 -24.54 4.98 23.53
C LEU A 43 -23.75 3.74 23.98
N ARG A 44 -23.67 3.50 25.31
CA ARG A 44 -23.03 2.30 25.86
C ARG A 44 -23.90 1.06 25.71
N ALA A 45 -25.21 1.19 25.96
CA ALA A 45 -26.15 0.06 25.93
C ALA A 45 -26.31 -0.56 24.52
N ASP A 46 -26.27 0.26 23.45
CA ASP A 46 -26.45 -0.18 22.08
C ASP A 46 -25.14 -0.57 21.37
N SER A 47 -24.02 -0.61 22.12
CA SER A 47 -22.72 -0.91 21.52
C SER A 47 -22.36 -2.40 21.68
N GLN A 48 -21.91 -3.00 20.59
CA GLN A 48 -21.08 -4.21 20.69
C GLN A 48 -19.79 -3.87 21.43
N ILE A 49 -19.30 -4.78 22.25
CA ILE A 49 -18.06 -4.57 23.02
C ILE A 49 -17.02 -5.61 22.58
N ILE A 50 -15.82 -5.12 22.29
CA ILE A 50 -14.60 -5.93 22.12
C ILE A 50 -13.61 -5.46 23.17
N ASP A 51 -13.26 -6.35 24.10
CA ASP A 51 -12.19 -6.11 25.08
C ASP A 51 -10.91 -6.71 24.52
N LEU A 52 -9.87 -5.90 24.37
CA LEU A 52 -8.59 -6.30 23.79
C LEU A 52 -7.56 -6.71 24.84
N ASP A 53 -7.91 -6.59 26.14
CA ASP A 53 -7.06 -7.06 27.27
C ASP A 53 -5.59 -6.62 27.18
N GLY A 54 -5.36 -5.37 26.76
CA GLY A 54 -4.02 -4.80 26.57
C GLY A 54 -3.33 -5.16 25.25
N ALA A 55 -4.00 -5.84 24.32
CA ALA A 55 -3.44 -6.11 23.01
C ALA A 55 -3.14 -4.80 22.26
N ARG A 56 -2.05 -4.80 21.49
CA ARG A 56 -1.63 -3.63 20.70
C ARG A 56 -2.64 -3.37 19.57
N LEU A 57 -3.13 -2.13 19.52
CA LEU A 57 -4.04 -1.66 18.48
C LEU A 57 -3.33 -0.65 17.59
N ILE A 58 -3.24 -0.95 16.29
CA ILE A 58 -2.57 -0.13 15.29
C ILE A 58 -3.57 0.36 14.23
N PRO A 59 -3.27 1.41 13.46
CA PRO A 59 -4.03 1.74 12.25
C PRO A 59 -3.99 0.57 11.28
N GLY A 60 -5.05 0.38 10.51
CA GLY A 60 -5.05 -0.61 9.44
C GLY A 60 -3.94 -0.35 8.43
N LEU A 61 -3.30 -1.42 7.95
CA LEU A 61 -2.22 -1.32 6.99
C LEU A 61 -2.76 -0.86 5.63
N ILE A 62 -1.98 -0.01 4.96
CA ILE A 62 -2.27 0.51 3.63
C ILE A 62 -1.25 -0.08 2.66
N ASP A 63 -1.73 -0.89 1.72
CA ASP A 63 -0.92 -1.49 0.68
C ASP A 63 -1.02 -0.66 -0.61
N GLY A 64 0.05 0.06 -0.92
CA GLY A 64 0.11 1.02 -2.03
C GLY A 64 0.31 0.40 -3.41
N HIS A 65 0.52 -0.94 -3.49
CA HIS A 65 0.82 -1.63 -4.74
C HIS A 65 0.29 -3.06 -4.70
N VAL A 66 -0.87 -3.28 -5.34
CA VAL A 66 -1.55 -4.59 -5.35
C VAL A 66 -2.14 -4.92 -6.72
N HIS A 67 -1.85 -6.10 -7.23
CA HIS A 67 -2.50 -6.64 -8.42
C HIS A 67 -3.85 -7.26 -8.05
N VAL A 68 -4.86 -6.42 -7.78
CA VAL A 68 -6.19 -6.89 -7.33
C VAL A 68 -6.89 -7.77 -8.35
N THR A 69 -6.62 -7.59 -9.64
CA THR A 69 -7.09 -8.44 -10.75
C THR A 69 -6.20 -9.67 -10.98
N GLY A 70 -5.14 -9.81 -10.19
CA GLY A 70 -4.01 -10.71 -10.44
C GLY A 70 -3.04 -10.17 -11.48
N GLY A 71 -1.78 -10.52 -11.35
CA GLY A 71 -0.70 -10.26 -12.30
C GLY A 71 -0.32 -11.51 -13.08
N GLY A 72 0.95 -11.59 -13.50
CA GLY A 72 1.50 -12.73 -14.23
C GLY A 72 1.02 -12.79 -15.68
N GLY A 73 1.43 -13.84 -16.36
CA GLY A 73 1.17 -14.07 -17.78
C GLY A 73 2.44 -13.99 -18.63
N GLU A 74 3.57 -13.59 -18.06
CA GLU A 74 4.85 -13.42 -18.75
C GLU A 74 5.41 -14.72 -19.34
N ALA A 75 5.04 -15.87 -18.76
CA ALA A 75 5.43 -17.20 -19.26
C ALA A 75 4.26 -17.93 -19.98
N GLY A 76 3.29 -17.17 -20.47
CA GLY A 76 2.10 -17.67 -21.16
C GLY A 76 0.84 -17.62 -20.32
N PHE A 77 -0.33 -17.74 -20.97
CA PHE A 77 -1.65 -17.54 -20.33
C PHE A 77 -1.90 -18.44 -19.11
N ALA A 78 -1.26 -19.60 -19.02
CA ALA A 78 -1.41 -20.50 -17.87
C ALA A 78 -0.74 -19.96 -16.58
N THR A 79 0.12 -18.96 -16.69
CA THR A 79 0.80 -18.33 -15.55
C THR A 79 0.09 -17.07 -15.03
N ARG A 80 -1.11 -16.77 -15.55
CA ARG A 80 -1.93 -15.66 -15.05
C ARG A 80 -2.47 -15.97 -13.66
N ILE A 81 -2.20 -15.06 -12.72
CA ILE A 81 -2.66 -15.19 -11.33
C ILE A 81 -4.13 -14.75 -11.28
N PRO A 82 -5.03 -15.46 -10.57
CA PRO A 82 -6.43 -15.08 -10.44
C PRO A 82 -6.60 -13.81 -9.59
N PRO A 83 -7.76 -13.10 -9.69
CA PRO A 83 -8.10 -11.97 -8.85
C PRO A 83 -7.98 -12.29 -7.37
N GLN A 84 -7.58 -11.29 -6.58
CA GLN A 84 -7.37 -11.44 -5.14
C GLN A 84 -8.72 -11.40 -4.38
N LEU A 85 -8.85 -12.28 -3.39
CA LEU A 85 -10.03 -12.37 -2.54
C LEU A 85 -9.91 -11.45 -1.32
N LEU A 86 -11.06 -11.01 -0.76
CA LEU A 86 -11.12 -10.13 0.40
C LEU A 86 -10.31 -10.63 1.60
N SER A 87 -10.47 -11.92 1.95
CA SER A 87 -9.81 -12.50 3.14
C SER A 87 -8.28 -12.54 3.02
N ARG A 88 -7.73 -12.53 1.79
CA ARG A 88 -6.29 -12.45 1.57
C ARG A 88 -5.67 -11.17 2.11
N PHE A 89 -6.45 -10.09 2.16
CA PHE A 89 -6.05 -8.82 2.73
C PHE A 89 -6.39 -8.73 4.21
N THR A 90 -7.64 -9.03 4.55
CA THR A 90 -8.13 -8.79 5.91
C THR A 90 -7.45 -9.66 6.97
N THR A 91 -7.13 -10.92 6.68
CA THR A 91 -6.38 -11.81 7.60
C THR A 91 -4.95 -11.33 7.88
N CYS A 92 -4.42 -10.45 7.03
CA CYS A 92 -3.08 -9.88 7.16
C CYS A 92 -3.07 -8.44 7.71
N GLY A 93 -4.23 -7.93 8.17
CA GLY A 93 -4.33 -6.57 8.71
C GLY A 93 -4.31 -5.47 7.65
N VAL A 94 -4.38 -5.81 6.35
CA VAL A 94 -4.51 -4.83 5.27
C VAL A 94 -5.96 -4.39 5.17
N THR A 95 -6.20 -3.11 5.38
CA THR A 95 -7.54 -2.50 5.38
C THR A 95 -7.77 -1.59 4.18
N THR A 96 -6.69 -1.24 3.49
CA THR A 96 -6.71 -0.35 2.33
C THR A 96 -5.74 -0.85 1.27
N VAL A 97 -6.20 -0.93 0.02
CA VAL A 97 -5.39 -1.38 -1.12
C VAL A 97 -5.46 -0.38 -2.27
N ILE A 98 -4.36 -0.27 -3.01
CA ILE A 98 -4.29 0.47 -4.27
C ILE A 98 -4.02 -0.53 -5.39
N GLY A 99 -5.05 -0.77 -6.21
CA GLY A 99 -5.00 -1.69 -7.33
C GLY A 99 -4.25 -1.11 -8.52
N LEU A 100 -3.62 -1.97 -9.31
CA LEU A 100 -2.93 -1.58 -10.54
C LEU A 100 -2.87 -2.74 -11.54
N LEU A 101 -2.48 -2.41 -12.78
CA LEU A 101 -2.17 -3.36 -13.84
C LEU A 101 -0.64 -3.47 -13.95
N GLY A 102 -0.15 -4.70 -14.04
CA GLY A 102 1.27 -4.97 -14.31
C GLY A 102 1.55 -5.21 -15.80
N THR A 103 2.43 -6.17 -16.09
CA THR A 103 2.92 -6.51 -17.44
C THR A 103 1.79 -6.84 -18.42
N ASP A 104 0.72 -7.55 -17.96
CA ASP A 104 -0.46 -7.80 -18.77
C ASP A 104 -1.48 -6.66 -18.58
N ASP A 105 -1.32 -5.57 -19.33
CA ASP A 105 -2.26 -4.47 -19.44
C ASP A 105 -3.11 -4.53 -20.72
N VAL A 106 -3.09 -5.66 -21.43
CA VAL A 106 -3.84 -5.94 -22.67
C VAL A 106 -5.00 -6.88 -22.41
N ALA A 107 -4.75 -8.08 -21.86
CA ALA A 107 -5.81 -9.03 -21.52
C ALA A 107 -6.54 -8.66 -20.21
N ARG A 108 -5.89 -7.88 -19.35
CA ARG A 108 -6.48 -7.11 -18.25
C ARG A 108 -6.52 -5.64 -18.62
N GLY A 109 -7.55 -4.92 -18.22
CA GLY A 109 -7.67 -3.51 -18.58
C GLY A 109 -8.23 -2.65 -17.46
N PRO A 110 -8.23 -1.33 -17.61
CA PRO A 110 -8.70 -0.40 -16.59
C PRO A 110 -10.19 -0.59 -16.24
N ARG A 111 -11.01 -1.18 -17.14
CA ARG A 111 -12.41 -1.52 -16.85
C ARG A 111 -12.52 -2.65 -15.82
N GLU A 112 -11.77 -3.73 -16.01
CA GLU A 112 -11.71 -4.87 -15.09
C GLU A 112 -11.13 -4.44 -13.74
N LEU A 113 -10.05 -3.67 -13.77
CA LEU A 113 -9.42 -3.12 -12.57
C LEU A 113 -10.40 -2.28 -11.75
N LEU A 114 -11.10 -1.35 -12.38
CA LEU A 114 -12.07 -0.49 -11.71
C LEU A 114 -13.26 -1.29 -11.17
N ALA A 115 -13.78 -2.26 -11.94
CA ALA A 115 -14.86 -3.14 -11.48
C ALA A 115 -14.43 -3.96 -10.25
N THR A 116 -13.19 -4.48 -10.23
CA THR A 116 -12.64 -5.22 -9.08
C THR A 116 -12.47 -4.31 -7.85
N VAL A 117 -12.01 -3.07 -8.05
CA VAL A 117 -11.93 -2.09 -6.95
C VAL A 117 -13.31 -1.83 -6.34
N TYR A 118 -14.33 -1.63 -7.15
CA TYR A 118 -15.70 -1.43 -6.64
C TYR A 118 -16.26 -2.68 -5.96
N ALA A 119 -15.99 -3.87 -6.50
CA ALA A 119 -16.39 -5.12 -5.87
C ALA A 119 -15.75 -5.29 -4.48
N LEU A 120 -14.47 -4.98 -4.32
CA LEU A 120 -13.78 -4.99 -3.03
C LEU A 120 -14.38 -3.95 -2.05
N ARG A 121 -14.75 -2.77 -2.54
CA ARG A 121 -15.45 -1.73 -1.73
C ARG A 121 -16.82 -2.22 -1.23
N GLU A 122 -17.61 -2.86 -2.09
CA GLU A 122 -18.91 -3.45 -1.73
C GLU A 122 -18.77 -4.57 -0.69
N GLN A 123 -17.67 -5.32 -0.76
CA GLN A 123 -17.31 -6.33 0.23
C GLN A 123 -16.78 -5.73 1.54
N GLY A 124 -16.50 -4.41 1.59
CA GLY A 124 -16.12 -3.66 2.79
C GLY A 124 -14.64 -3.33 2.90
N LEU A 125 -13.80 -3.64 1.91
CA LEU A 125 -12.41 -3.21 1.88
C LEU A 125 -12.32 -1.76 1.38
N ASN A 126 -11.38 -0.97 1.90
CA ASN A 126 -11.06 0.30 1.25
C ASN A 126 -10.16 0.04 0.06
N ALA A 127 -10.59 0.43 -1.13
CA ALA A 127 -9.85 0.16 -2.36
C ALA A 127 -9.88 1.35 -3.32
N TRP A 128 -8.75 1.67 -3.90
CA TRP A 128 -8.53 2.63 -4.98
C TRP A 128 -7.63 1.97 -6.02
N SER A 129 -7.26 2.71 -7.07
CA SER A 129 -6.31 2.22 -8.06
C SER A 129 -5.54 3.34 -8.74
N TYR A 130 -4.52 2.94 -9.49
CA TYR A 130 -3.91 3.77 -10.51
C TYR A 130 -4.58 3.50 -11.85
N THR A 131 -4.55 4.49 -12.77
CA THR A 131 -4.89 4.30 -14.18
C THR A 131 -3.63 4.04 -14.99
N GLY A 132 -3.76 3.44 -16.16
CA GLY A 132 -2.63 3.03 -16.99
C GLY A 132 -2.25 1.58 -16.76
N GLY A 133 -0.99 1.30 -16.95
CA GLY A 133 -0.39 -0.02 -16.82
C GLY A 133 1.11 0.09 -17.04
N TYR A 134 1.73 -1.01 -17.43
CA TYR A 134 3.17 -1.16 -17.56
C TYR A 134 3.78 -0.37 -18.72
N HIS A 135 2.98 -0.20 -19.80
CA HIS A 135 3.49 0.32 -21.07
C HIS A 135 3.16 1.79 -21.30
N VAL A 136 3.94 2.42 -22.18
CA VAL A 136 3.70 3.76 -22.73
C VAL A 136 3.51 3.62 -24.25
N PRO A 137 2.40 4.15 -24.81
CA PRO A 137 1.32 4.90 -24.17
C PRO A 137 0.47 4.03 -23.24
N PRO A 138 0.01 4.57 -22.08
CA PRO A 138 -0.75 3.81 -21.12
C PRO A 138 -2.18 3.49 -21.61
N VAL A 139 -2.72 2.35 -21.19
CA VAL A 139 -4.13 2.02 -21.38
C VAL A 139 -5.02 2.92 -20.51
N THR A 140 -6.17 3.34 -21.04
CA THR A 140 -7.05 4.30 -20.38
C THR A 140 -8.52 3.90 -20.50
N LEU A 141 -9.36 4.43 -19.60
CA LEU A 141 -10.79 4.20 -19.61
C LEU A 141 -11.55 5.27 -20.43
N THR A 142 -11.09 6.53 -20.36
CA THR A 142 -11.79 7.71 -20.94
C THR A 142 -11.02 8.37 -22.09
N GLY A 143 -9.96 7.71 -22.59
CA GLY A 143 -9.15 8.19 -23.73
C GLY A 143 -7.87 8.92 -23.34
N SER A 144 -7.68 9.31 -22.08
CA SER A 144 -6.41 9.82 -21.56
C SER A 144 -6.28 9.57 -20.06
N VAL A 145 -5.05 9.38 -19.57
CA VAL A 145 -4.78 9.25 -18.12
C VAL A 145 -5.19 10.50 -17.33
N HIS A 146 -5.08 11.67 -17.95
CA HIS A 146 -5.54 12.93 -17.34
C HIS A 146 -7.05 12.93 -17.11
N SER A 147 -7.84 12.54 -18.12
CA SER A 147 -9.29 12.45 -18.04
C SER A 147 -9.73 11.36 -17.05
N ASP A 148 -9.06 10.20 -17.03
CA ASP A 148 -9.30 9.15 -16.07
C ASP A 148 -9.14 9.66 -14.63
N LEU A 149 -8.04 10.36 -14.33
CA LEU A 149 -7.77 10.92 -13.01
C LEU A 149 -8.77 12.01 -12.63
N VAL A 150 -9.20 12.84 -13.57
CA VAL A 150 -10.13 13.94 -13.26
C VAL A 150 -11.53 13.41 -12.97
N PHE A 151 -12.05 12.49 -13.77
CA PHE A 151 -13.46 12.11 -13.73
C PHE A 151 -13.76 10.83 -12.95
N ILE A 152 -12.78 9.97 -12.68
CA ILE A 152 -12.99 8.72 -11.96
C ILE A 152 -12.40 8.81 -10.57
N GLU A 153 -13.28 8.83 -9.55
CA GLU A 153 -12.90 9.03 -8.14
C GLU A 153 -11.88 8.00 -7.66
N ALA A 154 -12.05 6.74 -8.08
CA ALA A 154 -11.21 5.64 -7.63
C ALA A 154 -9.77 5.69 -8.17
N PHE A 155 -9.46 6.47 -9.18
CA PHE A 155 -8.09 6.63 -9.68
C PHE A 155 -7.35 7.74 -8.95
N LEU A 156 -6.23 7.41 -8.29
CA LEU A 156 -5.44 8.34 -7.47
C LEU A 156 -4.18 8.85 -8.17
N GLY A 157 -3.67 8.12 -9.15
CA GLY A 157 -2.44 8.39 -9.89
C GLY A 157 -2.36 7.54 -11.15
N ILE A 158 -1.20 7.56 -11.81
CA ILE A 158 -0.89 6.77 -13.01
C ILE A 158 0.08 5.66 -12.59
N GLY A 159 -0.13 4.42 -13.04
CA GLY A 159 0.80 3.32 -12.78
C GLY A 159 0.21 1.90 -12.92
N GLU A 160 1.11 0.90 -12.78
CA GLU A 160 2.56 1.09 -12.66
C GLU A 160 3.21 1.20 -14.04
N VAL A 161 3.95 2.25 -14.29
CA VAL A 161 4.69 2.41 -15.56
C VAL A 161 6.10 1.83 -15.38
N ALA A 162 6.49 0.88 -16.22
CA ALA A 162 7.77 0.21 -16.10
C ALA A 162 8.92 1.02 -16.69
N ILE A 163 9.99 1.17 -15.91
CA ILE A 163 11.26 1.74 -16.34
C ILE A 163 12.42 0.86 -15.87
N SER A 164 13.55 0.93 -16.55
CA SER A 164 14.72 0.13 -16.21
C SER A 164 14.42 -1.38 -16.10
N ASP A 165 13.56 -1.88 -16.98
CA ASP A 165 13.13 -3.28 -17.08
C ASP A 165 13.12 -3.69 -18.56
N HIS A 166 13.58 -4.91 -18.86
CA HIS A 166 13.56 -5.43 -20.23
C HIS A 166 12.13 -5.64 -20.76
N ARG A 167 11.13 -5.76 -19.88
CA ARG A 167 9.71 -5.89 -20.21
C ARG A 167 9.02 -4.55 -20.43
N SER A 168 9.69 -3.43 -20.15
CA SER A 168 9.10 -2.10 -20.30
C SER A 168 9.02 -1.69 -21.80
N SER A 169 8.17 -0.72 -22.12
CA SER A 169 8.12 -0.07 -23.42
C SER A 169 9.32 0.83 -23.71
N GLN A 170 10.31 0.88 -22.81
CA GLN A 170 11.51 1.74 -22.90
C GLN A 170 11.18 3.23 -23.10
N PRO A 171 10.36 3.83 -22.23
CA PRO A 171 9.90 5.21 -22.41
C PRO A 171 11.07 6.19 -22.42
N THR A 172 10.91 7.25 -23.22
CA THR A 172 11.80 8.40 -23.23
C THR A 172 11.53 9.33 -22.04
N CYS A 173 12.46 10.25 -21.77
CA CYS A 173 12.26 11.27 -20.73
C CYS A 173 11.03 12.15 -21.03
N ASP A 174 10.81 12.53 -22.28
CA ASP A 174 9.67 13.35 -22.71
C ASP A 174 8.33 12.65 -22.48
N GLU A 175 8.23 11.35 -22.75
CA GLU A 175 7.03 10.56 -22.49
C GLU A 175 6.77 10.46 -20.99
N LEU A 176 7.81 10.21 -20.18
CA LEU A 176 7.69 10.18 -18.72
C LEU A 176 7.21 11.54 -18.18
N LEU A 177 7.77 12.64 -18.67
CA LEU A 177 7.38 14.00 -18.28
C LEU A 177 5.93 14.33 -18.64
N ARG A 178 5.43 13.88 -19.79
CA ARG A 178 4.02 14.06 -20.18
C ARG A 178 3.09 13.32 -19.21
N LEU A 179 3.43 12.09 -18.81
CA LEU A 179 2.66 11.35 -17.82
C LEU A 179 2.71 12.02 -16.45
N ALA A 180 3.90 12.41 -16.00
CA ALA A 180 4.08 13.11 -14.73
C ALA A 180 3.32 14.45 -14.69
N GLY A 181 3.35 15.22 -15.78
CA GLY A 181 2.59 16.45 -15.94
C GLY A 181 1.08 16.21 -15.89
N ALA A 182 0.57 15.19 -16.59
CA ALA A 182 -0.84 14.80 -16.57
C ALA A 182 -1.28 14.40 -15.15
N ALA A 183 -0.49 13.58 -14.45
CA ALA A 183 -0.75 13.18 -13.07
C ALA A 183 -0.77 14.40 -12.12
N HIS A 184 0.25 15.25 -12.21
CA HIS A 184 0.39 16.44 -11.38
C HIS A 184 -0.80 17.40 -11.52
N VAL A 185 -1.16 17.76 -12.75
CA VAL A 185 -2.24 18.71 -13.02
C VAL A 185 -3.59 18.12 -12.60
N ALA A 186 -3.87 16.85 -12.91
CA ALA A 186 -5.07 16.19 -12.45
C ALA A 186 -5.16 16.15 -10.90
N GLY A 187 -4.04 15.90 -10.24
CA GLY A 187 -3.96 15.94 -8.78
C GLY A 187 -4.23 17.33 -8.18
N LEU A 188 -3.82 18.41 -8.87
CA LEU A 188 -4.15 19.79 -8.48
C LEU A 188 -5.63 20.08 -8.67
N MET A 189 -6.24 19.66 -9.78
CA MET A 189 -7.64 19.91 -10.11
C MET A 189 -8.61 19.19 -9.16
N THR A 190 -8.23 17.99 -8.70
CA THR A 190 -9.14 17.08 -7.99
C THR A 190 -8.85 16.95 -6.49
N GLY A 191 -7.73 17.46 -6.01
CA GLY A 191 -7.23 17.21 -4.67
C GLY A 191 -6.63 15.81 -4.45
N LYS A 192 -6.66 14.92 -5.46
CA LYS A 192 -6.10 13.56 -5.39
C LYS A 192 -4.57 13.57 -5.33
N ALA A 193 -3.97 12.39 -5.11
CA ALA A 193 -2.52 12.23 -5.03
C ALA A 193 -1.78 12.76 -6.28
N GLY A 194 -2.25 12.40 -7.47
CA GLY A 194 -1.66 12.83 -8.72
C GLY A 194 -0.19 12.41 -8.84
N VAL A 195 0.12 11.19 -8.45
CA VAL A 195 1.45 10.59 -8.52
C VAL A 195 1.61 9.77 -9.80
N LEU A 196 2.85 9.66 -10.27
CA LEU A 196 3.28 8.71 -11.26
C LEU A 196 4.03 7.59 -10.52
N HIS A 197 3.38 6.44 -10.39
CA HIS A 197 3.90 5.24 -9.76
C HIS A 197 4.68 4.42 -10.77
N LEU A 198 5.95 4.12 -10.47
CA LEU A 198 6.92 3.63 -11.43
C LEU A 198 7.51 2.30 -10.99
N HIS A 199 7.31 1.26 -11.79
CA HIS A 199 7.97 -0.03 -11.61
C HIS A 199 9.46 0.07 -11.98
N LEU A 200 10.32 -0.34 -11.06
CA LEU A 200 11.76 -0.50 -11.30
C LEU A 200 12.08 -1.99 -11.53
N GLY A 201 12.65 -2.26 -12.70
CA GLY A 201 13.17 -3.58 -13.04
C GLY A 201 14.63 -3.79 -12.63
N ASP A 202 15.25 -4.82 -13.24
CA ASP A 202 16.64 -5.21 -12.99
C ASP A 202 17.65 -4.48 -13.91
N GLY A 203 17.17 -3.53 -14.72
CA GLY A 203 17.99 -2.79 -15.66
C GLY A 203 19.07 -1.93 -15.00
N GLN A 204 20.19 -1.75 -15.71
CA GLN A 204 21.36 -1.05 -15.19
C GLN A 204 21.14 0.47 -15.04
N ARG A 205 20.13 1.04 -15.75
CA ARG A 205 19.86 2.49 -15.69
C ARG A 205 19.25 2.98 -14.38
N GLY A 206 18.69 2.05 -13.57
CA GLY A 206 18.11 2.37 -12.27
C GLY A 206 17.15 3.57 -12.33
N LEU A 207 17.39 4.57 -11.50
CA LEU A 207 16.58 5.79 -11.39
C LEU A 207 17.02 6.93 -12.31
N GLU A 208 17.92 6.71 -13.29
CA GLU A 208 18.46 7.74 -14.18
C GLU A 208 17.34 8.55 -14.85
N LEU A 209 16.32 7.88 -15.39
CA LEU A 209 15.23 8.53 -16.10
C LEU A 209 14.44 9.49 -15.20
N ILE A 210 14.20 9.11 -13.95
CA ILE A 210 13.51 9.96 -12.96
C ILE A 210 14.39 11.16 -12.59
N ARG A 211 15.68 10.93 -12.32
CA ARG A 211 16.62 12.04 -11.99
C ARG A 211 16.67 13.07 -13.10
N ARG A 212 16.74 12.61 -14.36
CA ARG A 212 16.70 13.51 -15.54
C ARG A 212 15.36 14.25 -15.62
N ALA A 213 14.24 13.55 -15.46
CA ALA A 213 12.92 14.17 -15.51
C ALA A 213 12.77 15.27 -14.45
N ILE A 214 13.30 15.07 -13.25
CA ILE A 214 13.29 16.09 -12.18
C ILE A 214 14.23 17.27 -12.52
N ALA A 215 15.41 16.98 -13.05
CA ALA A 215 16.41 18.02 -13.35
C ALA A 215 16.01 18.89 -14.54
N ASP A 216 15.36 18.31 -15.54
CA ASP A 216 15.05 18.93 -16.83
C ASP A 216 13.63 19.53 -16.89
N SER A 217 12.90 19.58 -15.75
CA SER A 217 11.50 20.05 -15.74
C SER A 217 11.11 20.79 -14.46
N GLU A 218 9.92 21.46 -14.52
CA GLU A 218 9.27 22.14 -13.40
C GLU A 218 8.39 21.18 -12.55
N ILE A 219 8.36 19.88 -12.86
CA ILE A 219 7.50 18.92 -12.19
C ILE A 219 8.12 18.58 -10.82
N PRO A 220 7.38 18.75 -9.71
CA PRO A 220 7.92 18.49 -8.38
C PRO A 220 8.31 17.01 -8.19
N ALA A 221 9.45 16.76 -7.55
CA ALA A 221 9.95 15.40 -7.28
C ALA A 221 8.92 14.49 -6.58
N ARG A 222 8.02 15.04 -5.76
CA ARG A 222 6.94 14.32 -5.08
C ARG A 222 5.93 13.63 -6.01
N VAL A 223 5.93 13.98 -7.30
CA VAL A 223 5.06 13.34 -8.30
C VAL A 223 5.56 11.96 -8.66
N PHE A 224 6.86 11.73 -8.62
CA PHE A 224 7.49 10.46 -8.96
C PHE A 224 7.55 9.54 -7.74
N ASN A 225 6.94 8.37 -7.84
CA ASN A 225 6.91 7.35 -6.80
C ASN A 225 7.44 6.01 -7.33
N PRO A 226 8.77 5.80 -7.33
CA PRO A 226 9.35 4.53 -7.74
C PRO A 226 9.10 3.44 -6.69
N THR A 227 8.71 2.24 -7.16
CA THR A 227 8.55 1.04 -6.34
C THR A 227 9.62 -0.01 -6.65
N HIS A 228 9.70 -1.05 -5.82
CA HIS A 228 10.69 -2.13 -5.88
C HIS A 228 12.14 -1.66 -5.73
N VAL A 229 12.37 -0.51 -5.08
CA VAL A 229 13.72 0.07 -5.03
C VAL A 229 14.71 -0.75 -4.18
N ASN A 230 14.25 -1.73 -3.41
CA ASN A 230 15.09 -2.65 -2.63
C ASN A 230 15.51 -3.91 -3.39
N ARG A 231 15.06 -4.09 -4.65
CA ARG A 231 15.39 -5.29 -5.46
C ARG A 231 16.84 -5.37 -5.91
N ARG A 232 17.57 -4.26 -5.87
CA ARG A 232 19.02 -4.19 -6.05
C ARG A 232 19.63 -3.22 -5.05
N ARG A 233 20.77 -3.57 -4.46
CA ARG A 233 21.46 -2.71 -3.48
C ARG A 233 21.86 -1.37 -4.07
N ALA A 234 22.41 -1.36 -5.28
CA ALA A 234 22.76 -0.11 -5.98
C ALA A 234 21.53 0.79 -6.23
N LEU A 235 20.38 0.20 -6.62
CA LEU A 235 19.13 0.92 -6.81
C LEU A 235 18.61 1.53 -5.50
N PHE A 236 18.77 0.82 -4.39
CA PHE A 236 18.40 1.33 -3.07
C PHE A 236 19.21 2.57 -2.68
N GLU A 237 20.52 2.58 -2.93
CA GLU A 237 21.38 3.77 -2.67
C GLU A 237 20.93 4.97 -3.51
N GLU A 238 20.59 4.77 -4.79
CA GLU A 238 20.01 5.84 -5.64
C GLU A 238 18.66 6.34 -5.07
N ALA A 239 17.85 5.44 -4.51
CA ALA A 239 16.56 5.79 -3.94
C ALA A 239 16.68 6.66 -2.69
N LEU A 240 17.74 6.52 -1.88
CA LEU A 240 18.01 7.41 -0.75
C LEU A 240 18.20 8.86 -1.21
N GLU A 241 18.95 9.08 -2.29
CA GLU A 241 19.15 10.42 -2.86
C GLU A 241 17.85 10.98 -3.43
N LEU A 242 17.06 10.15 -4.09
CA LEU A 242 15.77 10.56 -4.63
C LEU A 242 14.78 10.95 -3.53
N ALA A 243 14.78 10.22 -2.40
CA ALA A 243 13.97 10.56 -1.23
C ALA A 243 14.39 11.92 -0.62
N ARG A 244 15.71 12.21 -0.54
CA ARG A 244 16.23 13.52 -0.12
C ARG A 244 15.83 14.65 -1.06
N ALA A 245 15.69 14.35 -2.36
CA ALA A 245 15.19 15.30 -3.37
C ALA A 245 13.67 15.55 -3.29
N GLY A 246 12.93 14.77 -2.46
CA GLY A 246 11.51 14.97 -2.17
C GLY A 246 10.54 13.97 -2.82
N SER A 247 11.02 12.96 -3.54
CA SER A 247 10.19 11.83 -3.97
C SER A 247 9.85 10.94 -2.78
N THR A 248 8.74 10.22 -2.86
CA THR A 248 8.48 9.10 -1.95
C THR A 248 8.87 7.82 -2.65
N VAL A 249 9.76 7.03 -2.04
CA VAL A 249 10.23 5.76 -2.59
C VAL A 249 9.50 4.60 -1.91
N ASP A 250 9.26 3.52 -2.64
CA ASP A 250 8.49 2.38 -2.15
C ASP A 250 9.34 1.11 -2.16
N LEU A 251 9.38 0.44 -1.02
CA LEU A 251 9.99 -0.89 -0.86
C LEU A 251 8.94 -1.95 -1.09
N THR A 252 9.35 -3.06 -1.67
CA THR A 252 8.48 -4.23 -1.79
C THR A 252 8.86 -5.28 -0.76
N ALA A 253 7.86 -5.76 -0.04
CA ALA A 253 8.00 -6.83 0.93
C ALA A 253 8.03 -8.20 0.22
N PHE A 254 9.11 -8.51 -0.50
CA PHE A 254 9.31 -9.78 -1.16
C PHE A 254 10.40 -10.61 -0.47
N PRO A 255 10.37 -11.95 -0.62
CA PRO A 255 11.43 -12.80 -0.10
C PRO A 255 12.74 -12.58 -0.86
N VAL A 256 13.86 -12.48 -0.14
CA VAL A 256 15.21 -12.37 -0.71
C VAL A 256 15.98 -13.66 -0.39
N LYS A 257 16.50 -14.32 -1.43
CA LYS A 257 17.29 -15.54 -1.27
C LYS A 257 18.72 -15.19 -0.86
N ARG A 258 19.38 -16.13 -0.20
CA ARG A 258 20.78 -15.98 0.21
C ARG A 258 21.69 -15.76 -1.01
N GLY A 259 22.40 -14.63 -1.03
CA GLY A 259 23.33 -14.27 -2.10
C GLY A 259 22.72 -13.40 -3.21
N GLU A 260 21.43 -13.08 -3.16
CA GLU A 260 20.84 -12.08 -4.05
C GLU A 260 21.36 -10.68 -3.73
N ASP A 261 21.54 -9.86 -4.76
CA ASP A 261 21.96 -8.47 -4.65
C ASP A 261 20.75 -7.56 -4.31
N ALA A 262 20.00 -7.94 -3.30
CA ALA A 262 18.80 -7.26 -2.84
C ALA A 262 18.83 -7.05 -1.32
N TYR A 263 17.88 -6.23 -0.81
CA TYR A 263 17.57 -6.15 0.60
C TYR A 263 16.12 -6.61 0.84
N THR A 264 15.88 -7.36 1.91
CA THR A 264 14.52 -7.52 2.41
C THR A 264 13.94 -6.14 2.77
N ALA A 265 12.62 -5.99 2.79
CA ALA A 265 12.01 -4.72 3.16
C ALA A 265 12.41 -4.29 4.59
N ALA A 266 12.56 -5.25 5.52
CA ALA A 266 13.02 -4.96 6.88
C ALA A 266 14.47 -4.44 6.91
N GLU A 267 15.40 -5.09 6.20
CA GLU A 267 16.79 -4.62 6.09
C GLU A 267 16.88 -3.24 5.42
N ALA A 268 16.10 -3.04 4.34
CA ALA A 268 16.06 -1.78 3.62
C ALA A 268 15.54 -0.64 4.50
N LEU A 269 14.46 -0.87 5.29
CA LEU A 269 13.93 0.13 6.22
C LEU A 269 14.94 0.50 7.31
N GLN A 270 15.61 -0.48 7.91
CA GLN A 270 16.66 -0.21 8.91
C GLN A 270 17.78 0.67 8.34
N ARG A 271 18.23 0.35 7.11
CA ARG A 271 19.24 1.14 6.39
C ARG A 271 18.74 2.53 6.02
N TYR A 272 17.50 2.63 5.57
CA TYR A 272 16.85 3.90 5.23
C TYR A 272 16.85 4.85 6.43
N PHE A 273 16.37 4.39 7.58
CA PHE A 273 16.36 5.22 8.79
C PHE A 273 17.77 5.56 9.29
N ALA A 274 18.70 4.62 9.20
CA ALA A 274 20.11 4.87 9.54
C ALA A 274 20.78 5.89 8.61
N SER A 275 20.33 6.04 7.36
CA SER A 275 20.88 7.00 6.39
C SER A 275 20.51 8.45 6.66
N GLY A 276 19.55 8.70 7.57
CA GLY A 276 18.99 10.03 7.83
C GLY A 276 18.14 10.61 6.69
N ALA A 277 17.71 9.79 5.74
CA ALA A 277 16.73 10.20 4.73
C ALA A 277 15.37 10.52 5.40
N PRO A 278 14.53 11.40 4.80
CA PRO A 278 13.28 11.85 5.41
C PRO A 278 12.33 10.68 5.71
N ALA A 279 12.03 10.42 6.98
CA ALA A 279 11.26 9.27 7.43
C ALA A 279 9.85 9.17 6.81
N GLU A 280 9.30 10.30 6.39
CA GLU A 280 8.00 10.39 5.74
C GLU A 280 8.03 10.10 4.24
N ARG A 281 9.21 9.88 3.64
CA ARG A 281 9.41 9.68 2.20
C ARG A 281 9.66 8.22 1.83
N ILE A 282 9.25 7.30 2.67
CA ILE A 282 9.35 5.86 2.41
C ILE A 282 8.02 5.17 2.71
N THR A 283 7.63 4.26 1.83
CA THR A 283 6.50 3.35 1.98
C THR A 283 6.93 1.91 1.79
N VAL A 284 6.10 0.98 2.23
CA VAL A 284 6.25 -0.46 1.96
C VAL A 284 4.97 -0.99 1.37
N SER A 285 5.07 -1.68 0.25
CA SER A 285 3.98 -2.40 -0.39
C SER A 285 4.27 -3.89 -0.49
N SER A 286 3.26 -4.70 -0.79
CA SER A 286 3.40 -6.15 -0.82
C SER A 286 3.60 -6.73 -2.20
N ASP A 287 3.20 -6.01 -3.25
CA ASP A 287 3.05 -6.56 -4.60
C ASP A 287 2.13 -7.80 -4.62
N ALA A 288 1.11 -7.80 -3.74
CA ALA A 288 0.20 -8.93 -3.61
C ALA A 288 -0.54 -9.21 -4.91
N GLY A 289 -0.59 -10.49 -5.30
CA GLY A 289 -1.14 -10.92 -6.57
C GLY A 289 -0.26 -10.60 -7.78
N GLY A 290 0.88 -9.96 -7.58
CA GLY A 290 1.93 -9.79 -8.59
C GLY A 290 2.77 -11.03 -8.78
N CYS A 291 3.40 -11.14 -9.95
CA CYS A 291 4.33 -12.20 -10.26
C CYS A 291 5.75 -11.79 -9.85
N LEU A 292 6.33 -12.52 -8.90
CA LEU A 292 7.72 -12.38 -8.50
C LEU A 292 8.57 -13.31 -9.41
N ALA A 293 8.78 -12.87 -10.65
CA ALA A 293 9.52 -13.62 -11.65
C ALA A 293 11.03 -13.40 -11.47
N CYS A 294 11.79 -14.51 -11.47
CA CYS A 294 13.25 -14.49 -11.62
C CYS A 294 13.61 -14.95 -13.02
N PHE A 295 14.45 -14.17 -13.71
CA PHE A 295 14.94 -14.50 -15.06
C PHE A 295 16.41 -14.93 -15.00
N ASP A 296 16.82 -15.79 -15.92
CA ASP A 296 18.21 -16.12 -16.14
C ASP A 296 18.95 -15.05 -16.96
N SER A 297 20.25 -15.29 -17.24
CA SER A 297 21.09 -14.37 -18.03
C SER A 297 20.60 -14.16 -19.47
N ASP A 298 19.82 -15.09 -19.99
CA ASP A 298 19.30 -15.06 -21.35
C ASP A 298 17.87 -14.50 -21.43
N GLY A 299 17.32 -14.09 -20.27
CA GLY A 299 15.97 -13.51 -20.14
C GLY A 299 14.85 -14.56 -20.09
N HIS A 300 15.17 -15.84 -19.89
CA HIS A 300 14.17 -16.88 -19.71
C HIS A 300 13.74 -16.96 -18.24
N LEU A 301 12.46 -17.27 -18.02
CA LEU A 301 11.91 -17.43 -16.68
C LEU A 301 12.55 -18.64 -15.97
N ALA A 302 13.31 -18.39 -14.91
CA ALA A 302 13.96 -19.43 -14.10
C ALA A 302 13.05 -19.91 -12.94
N SER A 303 12.33 -18.99 -12.30
CA SER A 303 11.36 -19.30 -11.23
C SER A 303 10.30 -18.22 -11.11
N MET A 304 9.15 -18.57 -10.52
CA MET A 304 8.03 -17.66 -10.33
C MET A 304 7.39 -17.91 -8.96
N GLU A 305 7.16 -16.83 -8.21
CA GLU A 305 6.41 -16.82 -6.96
C GLU A 305 5.30 -15.78 -7.05
N VAL A 306 4.37 -15.76 -6.10
CA VAL A 306 3.25 -14.82 -6.07
C VAL A 306 3.39 -13.92 -4.84
N GLY A 307 3.33 -12.61 -5.05
CA GLY A 307 3.31 -11.63 -3.97
C GLY A 307 2.13 -11.83 -3.01
N SER A 308 2.35 -11.60 -1.72
CA SER A 308 1.37 -11.83 -0.67
C SER A 308 1.22 -10.62 0.24
N ALA A 309 -0.03 -10.18 0.48
CA ALA A 309 -0.34 -9.10 1.43
C ALA A 309 0.18 -9.37 2.86
N GLY A 310 0.34 -10.65 3.23
CA GLY A 310 0.92 -11.06 4.51
C GLY A 310 2.36 -10.61 4.72
N ALA A 311 3.08 -10.30 3.64
CA ALA A 311 4.45 -9.83 3.70
C ALA A 311 4.59 -8.47 4.43
N LEU A 312 3.57 -7.60 4.41
CA LEU A 312 3.59 -6.33 5.14
C LEU A 312 3.68 -6.56 6.66
N LEU A 313 2.78 -7.38 7.20
CA LEU A 313 2.76 -7.66 8.63
C LEU A 313 3.99 -8.49 9.06
N GLN A 314 4.46 -9.37 8.19
CA GLN A 314 5.70 -10.11 8.40
C GLN A 314 6.90 -9.17 8.50
N THR A 315 7.03 -8.20 7.58
CA THR A 315 8.10 -7.18 7.62
C THR A 315 8.05 -6.36 8.92
N LEU A 316 6.84 -5.97 9.36
CA LEU A 316 6.67 -5.25 10.63
C LEU A 316 7.16 -6.09 11.82
N ARG A 317 6.89 -7.39 11.86
CA ARG A 317 7.38 -8.31 12.88
C ARG A 317 8.90 -8.46 12.85
N GLU A 318 9.48 -8.55 11.66
CA GLU A 318 10.95 -8.62 11.48
C GLU A 318 11.64 -7.36 11.99
N LEU A 319 11.09 -6.18 11.73
CA LEU A 319 11.58 -4.91 12.26
C LEU A 319 11.56 -4.88 13.78
N GLN A 320 10.46 -5.34 14.39
CA GLN A 320 10.35 -5.42 15.86
C GLN A 320 11.34 -6.44 16.44
N ALA A 321 11.49 -7.60 15.82
CA ALA A 321 12.48 -8.60 16.22
C ALA A 321 13.92 -8.08 16.11
N GLY A 322 14.18 -7.18 15.14
CA GLY A 322 15.44 -6.45 14.98
C GLY A 322 15.62 -5.26 15.93
N GLY A 323 14.70 -5.06 16.89
CA GLY A 323 14.80 -4.04 17.95
C GLY A 323 14.19 -2.67 17.60
N MET A 324 13.55 -2.52 16.43
CA MET A 324 12.84 -1.29 16.10
C MET A 324 11.52 -1.21 16.88
N SER A 325 11.23 -0.05 17.48
CA SER A 325 9.96 0.14 18.17
C SER A 325 8.79 0.15 17.18
N LEU A 326 7.61 -0.28 17.62
CA LEU A 326 6.40 -0.28 16.78
C LEU A 326 6.07 1.14 16.27
N GLU A 327 6.27 2.15 17.10
CA GLU A 327 6.07 3.56 16.77
C GLU A 327 6.97 4.03 15.60
N GLN A 328 8.21 3.55 15.54
CA GLN A 328 9.13 3.85 14.45
C GLN A 328 8.84 3.03 13.19
N ALA A 329 8.39 1.78 13.37
CA ALA A 329 8.16 0.86 12.26
C ALA A 329 6.84 1.09 11.52
N LEU A 330 5.79 1.59 12.19
CA LEU A 330 4.44 1.73 11.61
C LEU A 330 4.28 2.74 10.46
N PRO A 331 4.90 3.92 10.48
CA PRO A 331 4.63 4.96 9.48
C PRO A 331 4.75 4.51 8.02
N PRO A 332 5.75 3.71 7.58
CA PRO A 332 5.85 3.24 6.20
C PRO A 332 4.69 2.35 5.72
N PHE A 333 3.92 1.77 6.64
CA PHE A 333 2.77 0.90 6.35
C PHE A 333 1.42 1.58 6.58
N THR A 334 1.40 2.79 7.15
CA THR A 334 0.18 3.46 7.60
C THR A 334 0.14 4.93 7.18
N SER A 335 0.75 5.83 7.96
CA SER A 335 0.66 7.29 7.75
C SER A 335 1.43 7.79 6.52
N ASN A 336 2.53 7.15 6.13
CA ASN A 336 3.28 7.55 4.95
C ASN A 336 2.53 7.26 3.64
N PRO A 337 2.02 6.01 3.38
CA PRO A 337 1.20 5.78 2.20
C PRO A 337 -0.11 6.59 2.22
N ALA A 338 -0.74 6.81 3.39
CA ALA A 338 -1.90 7.70 3.49
C ALA A 338 -1.56 9.13 3.02
N ARG A 339 -0.41 9.66 3.44
CA ARG A 339 0.08 10.99 3.02
C ARG A 339 0.38 11.05 1.54
N LEU A 340 1.13 10.07 1.01
CA LEU A 340 1.45 9.97 -0.43
C LEU A 340 0.19 10.00 -1.27
N LEU A 341 -0.82 9.22 -0.87
CA LEU A 341 -2.06 9.00 -1.60
C LEU A 341 -3.15 10.04 -1.29
N ARG A 342 -2.86 11.00 -0.39
CA ARG A 342 -3.81 12.02 0.10
C ARG A 342 -5.10 11.43 0.69
N LEU A 343 -5.00 10.32 1.38
CA LEU A 343 -6.08 9.68 2.12
C LEU A 343 -6.09 10.23 3.56
N SER A 344 -6.61 11.43 3.73
CA SER A 344 -6.50 12.25 4.96
C SER A 344 -7.04 11.59 6.22
N ASP A 345 -8.04 10.72 6.07
CA ASP A 345 -8.74 10.08 7.19
C ASP A 345 -8.17 8.70 7.54
N LYS A 346 -7.07 8.28 6.87
CA LYS A 346 -6.47 6.94 7.00
C LYS A 346 -5.05 6.96 7.59
N GLY A 347 -4.58 5.79 7.99
CA GLY A 347 -3.21 5.58 8.49
C GLY A 347 -2.95 6.14 9.88
N MET A 348 -4.01 6.47 10.64
CA MET A 348 -3.94 7.01 12.00
C MET A 348 -5.10 6.51 12.87
N ILE A 349 -4.93 6.59 14.19
CA ILE A 349 -6.01 6.42 15.17
C ILE A 349 -6.25 7.77 15.83
N ALA A 350 -7.29 8.47 15.39
CA ALA A 350 -7.68 9.78 15.90
C ALA A 350 -9.20 9.95 15.81
N VAL A 351 -9.79 10.79 16.65
CA VAL A 351 -11.21 11.14 16.54
C VAL A 351 -11.48 11.78 15.19
N GLY A 352 -12.49 11.31 14.48
CA GLY A 352 -12.85 11.72 13.12
C GLY A 352 -12.18 10.91 12.00
N ALA A 353 -11.09 10.20 12.28
CA ALA A 353 -10.46 9.29 11.31
C ALA A 353 -11.36 8.08 10.99
N ASP A 354 -11.10 7.42 9.89
CA ASP A 354 -11.74 6.15 9.56
C ASP A 354 -11.42 5.09 10.60
N ALA A 355 -12.42 4.29 10.95
CA ALA A 355 -12.26 3.22 11.92
C ALA A 355 -11.66 1.95 11.25
N ASP A 356 -10.43 2.11 10.73
CA ASP A 356 -9.63 1.05 10.12
C ASP A 356 -8.52 0.66 11.11
N LEU A 357 -8.70 -0.47 11.79
CA LEU A 357 -7.94 -0.84 12.98
C LEU A 357 -7.50 -2.30 12.92
N VAL A 358 -6.31 -2.58 13.45
CA VAL A 358 -5.79 -3.94 13.62
C VAL A 358 -5.32 -4.15 15.04
N ALA A 359 -5.93 -5.08 15.74
CA ALA A 359 -5.39 -5.58 17.00
C ALA A 359 -4.39 -6.70 16.72
N LEU A 360 -3.20 -6.58 17.30
CA LEU A 360 -2.12 -7.56 17.16
C LEU A 360 -2.09 -8.45 18.40
N ASP A 361 -1.90 -9.74 18.20
CA ASP A 361 -1.61 -10.67 19.29
C ASP A 361 -0.16 -10.55 19.80
N ALA A 362 0.21 -11.43 20.72
CA ALA A 362 1.53 -11.45 21.33
C ALA A 362 2.66 -11.67 20.30
N ASP A 363 2.38 -12.45 19.24
CA ASP A 363 3.33 -12.76 18.16
C ASP A 363 3.35 -11.70 17.05
N GLY A 364 2.53 -10.64 17.19
CA GLY A 364 2.39 -9.58 16.20
C GLY A 364 1.58 -9.98 14.96
N ALA A 365 0.77 -11.04 15.03
CA ALA A 365 -0.17 -11.38 13.97
C ALA A 365 -1.50 -10.63 14.16
N ALA A 366 -2.25 -10.44 13.07
CA ALA A 366 -3.55 -9.80 13.12
C ALA A 366 -4.56 -10.68 13.85
N GLN A 367 -4.95 -10.29 15.05
CA GLN A 367 -5.95 -10.97 15.87
C GLN A 367 -7.36 -10.51 15.52
N THR A 368 -7.58 -9.20 15.45
CA THR A 368 -8.86 -8.59 15.11
C THR A 368 -8.63 -7.49 14.09
N VAL A 369 -9.39 -7.52 13.00
CA VAL A 369 -9.31 -6.52 11.94
C VAL A 369 -10.67 -5.86 11.77
N ILE A 370 -10.67 -4.55 11.84
CA ILE A 370 -11.85 -3.70 11.73
C ILE A 370 -11.63 -2.76 10.54
N ILE A 371 -12.59 -2.69 9.64
CA ILE A 371 -12.57 -1.80 8.49
C ILE A 371 -13.85 -0.96 8.49
N ARG A 372 -13.71 0.36 8.49
CA ARG A 372 -14.84 1.29 8.59
C ARG A 372 -15.78 0.98 9.75
N GLY A 373 -15.21 0.54 10.89
CA GLY A 373 -15.95 0.21 12.09
C GLY A 373 -16.67 -1.15 12.07
N GLU A 374 -16.52 -1.95 11.01
CA GLU A 374 -17.06 -3.30 10.88
C GLU A 374 -15.96 -4.35 11.10
N VAL A 375 -16.25 -5.40 11.86
CA VAL A 375 -15.30 -6.48 12.16
C VAL A 375 -15.22 -7.44 10.97
N HIS A 376 -14.04 -7.58 10.39
CA HIS A 376 -13.75 -8.52 9.29
C HIS A 376 -13.06 -9.79 9.78
N VAL A 377 -12.18 -9.66 10.76
CA VAL A 377 -11.50 -10.77 11.42
C VAL A 377 -11.67 -10.61 12.93
N ARG A 378 -12.00 -11.68 13.62
CA ARG A 378 -12.09 -11.74 15.08
C ARG A 378 -11.41 -13.00 15.58
N ASP A 379 -10.51 -12.84 16.54
CA ASP A 379 -9.75 -13.95 17.12
C ASP A 379 -9.10 -14.85 16.04
N ARG A 380 -8.46 -14.20 15.02
CA ARG A 380 -7.86 -14.82 13.84
C ARG A 380 -8.86 -15.55 12.90
N THR A 381 -10.16 -15.47 13.19
CA THR A 381 -11.20 -16.08 12.36
C THR A 381 -11.84 -15.03 11.45
N VAL A 382 -11.94 -15.34 10.16
CA VAL A 382 -12.65 -14.49 9.19
C VAL A 382 -14.14 -14.53 9.50
N VAL A 383 -14.71 -13.37 9.85
CA VAL A 383 -16.15 -13.23 10.14
C VAL A 383 -16.90 -12.53 9.00
N ARG A 384 -16.18 -11.76 8.16
CA ARG A 384 -16.72 -11.19 6.93
C ARG A 384 -15.92 -11.72 5.73
N ARG A 385 -16.60 -12.40 4.84
CA ARG A 385 -16.04 -13.03 3.64
C ARG A 385 -16.51 -12.32 2.39
N GLY A 386 -15.72 -12.39 1.32
CA GLY A 386 -16.16 -12.06 -0.02
C GLY A 386 -17.23 -13.04 -0.52
N THR A 387 -17.99 -12.65 -1.53
CA THR A 387 -19.17 -13.38 -2.01
C THR A 387 -18.88 -14.84 -2.38
N PHE A 388 -17.70 -15.15 -2.86
CA PHE A 388 -17.30 -16.48 -3.32
C PHE A 388 -16.23 -17.15 -2.45
N GLU A 389 -16.02 -16.65 -1.24
CA GLU A 389 -15.13 -17.27 -0.26
C GLU A 389 -15.87 -18.29 0.60
N THR A 390 -15.33 -19.50 0.67
CA THR A 390 -15.88 -20.62 1.46
C THR A 390 -15.28 -20.67 2.88
#